data_902868b2d2be7acc25d29027cb5ea6ae
#
_entry.id   902868b2d2be7acc25d29027cb5ea6ae
#
_cell.length_a   1.000
_cell.length_b   1.000
_cell.length_c   1.000
_cell.angle_alpha   90.00
_cell.angle_beta   90.00
_cell.angle_gamma   90.00
#
_symmetry.space_group_name_H-M   'P 1'
#
loop_
_entity.id
_entity.type
_entity.pdbx_description
1 polymer ?
#
loop_
_entity_poly.entity_id
_entity_poly.type
_entity_poly.pdbx_seq_one_letter_code
_entity_poly.pdbx_strand_id
1 'polypeptide(L)'
;LKMAADRRLRSSLKALPQNVRDQAVDQIERAAGCSVYQAAGGTAIYDPLSWSEAAEMVRSGLVSIGSHTHSHVIMSRCEPARAADELRVSKQIIEQRLGARCELFCYPNGRRGDFNGSTKGLLQAHGFSSALTTVYGNNARGADVFELRRYNLGKPMMTGEVAVRLSGLMELGSAPARWRPSPS
;
A
#
# COMPACT_ATOMS: atom_id res chain seq x y z
N LEU A 1 25.87 12.37 -3.47
CA LEU A 1 26.25 11.48 -2.37
C LEU A 1 25.06 11.19 -1.45
N LYS A 2 24.36 12.19 -0.86
CA LYS A 2 23.22 12.00 0.07
C LYS A 2 22.09 11.12 -0.52
N MET A 3 21.64 11.39 -1.74
CA MET A 3 20.54 10.62 -2.39
C MET A 3 20.92 9.16 -2.66
N ALA A 4 22.18 8.86 -2.96
CA ALA A 4 22.63 7.49 -3.18
C ALA A 4 22.73 6.72 -1.85
N ALA A 5 23.18 7.37 -0.79
CA ALA A 5 23.20 6.79 0.57
C ALA A 5 21.79 6.52 1.09
N ASP A 6 20.85 7.47 0.92
CA ASP A 6 19.42 7.30 1.28
C ASP A 6 18.81 6.11 0.54
N ARG A 7 19.02 5.99 -0.77
CA ARG A 7 18.50 4.88 -1.55
C ARG A 7 19.04 3.52 -1.09
N ARG A 8 20.35 3.46 -0.79
CA ARG A 8 20.97 2.23 -0.28
C ARG A 8 20.42 1.85 1.09
N LEU A 9 20.33 2.79 2.02
CA LEU A 9 19.79 2.58 3.35
C LEU A 9 18.35 2.06 3.28
N ARG A 10 17.47 2.71 2.54
CA ARG A 10 16.07 2.27 2.34
C ARG A 10 15.98 0.86 1.73
N SER A 11 16.84 0.57 0.75
CA SER A 11 16.88 -0.74 0.12
C SER A 11 17.31 -1.83 1.11
N SER A 12 18.35 -1.56 1.91
CA SER A 12 18.84 -2.48 2.93
C SER A 12 17.80 -2.71 4.03
N LEU A 13 17.19 -1.65 4.56
CA LEU A 13 16.14 -1.76 5.57
C LEU A 13 14.91 -2.56 5.06
N LYS A 14 14.52 -2.37 3.81
CA LYS A 14 13.42 -3.13 3.21
C LYS A 14 13.70 -4.63 3.04
N ALA A 15 14.96 -5.01 2.97
CA ALA A 15 15.37 -6.40 2.85
C ALA A 15 15.39 -7.15 4.19
N LEU A 16 15.40 -6.43 5.32
CA LEU A 16 15.46 -7.01 6.65
C LEU A 16 14.09 -7.57 7.09
N PRO A 17 14.08 -8.62 7.94
CA PRO A 17 12.89 -8.99 8.70
C PRO A 17 12.37 -7.81 9.52
N GLN A 18 11.05 -7.76 9.74
CA GLN A 18 10.39 -6.60 10.37
C GLN A 18 11.01 -6.22 11.73
N ASN A 19 11.17 -7.19 12.61
CA ASN A 19 11.73 -6.97 13.95
C ASN A 19 13.17 -6.42 13.93
N VAL A 20 14.00 -6.88 12.97
CA VAL A 20 15.37 -6.38 12.79
C VAL A 20 15.37 -4.98 12.20
N ARG A 21 14.44 -4.72 11.27
CA ARG A 21 14.26 -3.38 10.69
C ARG A 21 13.84 -2.36 11.73
N ASP A 22 12.87 -2.70 12.58
CA ASP A 22 12.37 -1.82 13.63
C ASP A 22 13.52 -1.46 14.60
N GLN A 23 14.31 -2.44 15.04
CA GLN A 23 15.49 -2.20 15.86
C GLN A 23 16.55 -1.32 15.18
N ALA A 24 16.78 -1.52 13.88
CA ALA A 24 17.71 -0.71 13.10
C ALA A 24 17.23 0.74 12.98
N VAL A 25 15.95 0.96 12.78
CA VAL A 25 15.35 2.31 12.73
C VAL A 25 15.51 3.00 14.09
N ASP A 26 15.20 2.33 15.20
CA ASP A 26 15.39 2.85 16.55
C ASP A 26 16.85 3.23 16.85
N GLN A 27 17.80 2.45 16.35
CA GLN A 27 19.23 2.76 16.50
C GLN A 27 19.62 4.00 15.69
N ILE A 28 19.10 4.12 14.46
CA ILE A 28 19.34 5.29 13.60
C ILE A 28 18.76 6.55 14.24
N GLU A 29 17.54 6.51 14.76
CA GLU A 29 16.90 7.65 15.43
C GLU A 29 17.72 8.08 16.66
N ARG A 30 18.16 7.15 17.49
CA ARG A 30 19.03 7.43 18.64
C ARG A 30 20.35 8.05 18.23
N ALA A 31 21.00 7.51 17.19
CA ALA A 31 22.26 8.03 16.69
C ALA A 31 22.15 9.41 16.06
N ALA A 32 20.99 9.68 15.43
CA ALA A 32 20.69 10.98 14.82
C ALA A 32 20.23 12.05 15.82
N GLY A 33 19.91 11.65 17.06
CA GLY A 33 19.37 12.55 18.08
C GLY A 33 18.02 13.17 17.72
N CYS A 34 17.28 12.55 16.78
CA CYS A 34 15.96 13.03 16.35
C CYS A 34 15.01 11.84 16.12
N SER A 35 13.74 12.05 16.49
CA SER A 35 12.66 11.13 16.08
C SER A 35 12.08 11.57 14.73
N VAL A 36 11.72 10.60 13.88
CA VAL A 36 11.01 10.87 12.61
C VAL A 36 9.74 11.70 12.86
N TYR A 37 9.06 11.48 13.97
CA TYR A 37 7.87 12.24 14.35
C TYR A 37 8.15 13.71 14.74
N GLN A 38 9.34 14.02 15.23
CA GLN A 38 9.74 15.40 15.59
C GLN A 38 10.24 16.21 14.38
N ALA A 39 10.78 15.52 13.36
CA ALA A 39 11.28 16.18 12.14
C ALA A 39 10.16 16.68 11.22
N ALA A 40 8.94 16.22 11.40
CA ALA A 40 7.76 16.64 10.63
C ALA A 40 7.13 17.96 11.10
N GLY A 41 7.88 18.78 11.85
CA GLY A 41 7.41 20.02 12.47
C GLY A 41 6.64 20.95 11.54
N GLY A 42 5.33 20.94 11.69
CA GLY A 42 4.50 22.13 11.58
C GLY A 42 4.24 22.73 10.20
N THR A 43 4.37 22.00 9.09
CA THR A 43 3.78 22.45 7.82
C THR A 43 2.53 21.64 7.53
N ALA A 44 1.39 22.31 7.43
CA ALA A 44 0.06 21.71 7.20
C ALA A 44 0.01 20.68 6.02
N ILE A 45 0.97 20.72 5.10
CA ILE A 45 1.10 19.79 3.98
C ILE A 45 1.51 18.37 4.43
N TYR A 46 2.17 18.26 5.59
CA TYR A 46 2.66 17.00 6.14
C TYR A 46 1.91 16.52 7.37
N ASP A 47 0.89 17.27 7.81
CA ASP A 47 0.07 16.86 8.95
C ASP A 47 -0.75 15.61 8.54
N PRO A 48 -0.69 14.55 9.34
CA PRO A 48 -1.50 13.37 9.07
C PRO A 48 -2.99 13.70 9.22
N LEU A 49 -3.80 13.09 8.36
CA LEU A 49 -5.26 13.18 8.43
C LEU A 49 -5.75 12.74 9.82
N SER A 50 -6.53 13.55 10.47
CA SER A 50 -7.16 13.21 11.75
C SER A 50 -8.34 12.25 11.55
N TRP A 51 -8.72 11.52 12.58
CA TRP A 51 -9.88 10.64 12.53
C TRP A 51 -11.21 11.38 12.34
N SER A 52 -11.32 12.63 12.81
CA SER A 52 -12.48 13.47 12.57
C SER A 52 -12.63 13.86 11.11
N GLU A 53 -11.53 14.26 10.46
CA GLU A 53 -11.51 14.57 9.04
C GLU A 53 -11.80 13.33 8.20
N ALA A 54 -11.20 12.17 8.53
CA ALA A 54 -11.49 10.92 7.87
C ALA A 54 -12.99 10.53 7.98
N ALA A 55 -13.60 10.73 9.15
CA ALA A 55 -15.02 10.48 9.36
C ALA A 55 -15.90 11.45 8.55
N GLU A 56 -15.50 12.71 8.41
CA GLU A 56 -16.18 13.69 7.56
C GLU A 56 -16.12 13.27 6.08
N MET A 57 -14.94 12.85 5.61
CA MET A 57 -14.76 12.35 4.25
C MET A 57 -15.67 11.15 3.96
N VAL A 58 -15.76 10.18 4.89
CA VAL A 58 -16.65 9.01 4.75
C VAL A 58 -18.12 9.44 4.72
N ARG A 59 -18.53 10.37 5.61
CA ARG A 59 -19.92 10.87 5.63
C ARG A 59 -20.33 11.61 4.36
N SER A 60 -19.38 12.17 3.61
CA SER A 60 -19.68 12.81 2.32
C SER A 60 -20.20 11.83 1.28
N GLY A 61 -20.01 10.53 1.47
CA GLY A 61 -20.32 9.49 0.49
C GLY A 61 -19.40 9.45 -0.73
N LEU A 62 -18.40 10.34 -0.80
CA LEU A 62 -17.47 10.43 -1.94
C LEU A 62 -16.15 9.68 -1.70
N VAL A 63 -15.88 9.30 -0.45
CA VAL A 63 -14.60 8.68 -0.05
C VAL A 63 -14.85 7.40 0.73
N SER A 64 -14.11 6.35 0.37
CA SER A 64 -14.03 5.10 1.12
C SER A 64 -12.64 4.96 1.72
N ILE A 65 -12.57 4.54 2.98
CA ILE A 65 -11.29 4.29 3.67
C ILE A 65 -11.00 2.80 3.65
N GLY A 66 -9.79 2.43 3.21
CA GLY A 66 -9.28 1.07 3.21
C GLY A 66 -8.09 0.88 4.13
N SER A 67 -7.78 -0.37 4.45
CA SER A 67 -6.62 -0.74 5.27
C SER A 67 -5.34 -0.79 4.43
N HIS A 68 -4.21 -0.54 5.11
CA HIS A 68 -2.86 -0.64 4.55
C HIS A 68 -1.89 -1.35 5.50
N THR A 69 -2.39 -2.35 6.24
CA THR A 69 -1.80 -2.98 7.42
C THR A 69 -1.73 -2.03 8.63
N HIS A 70 -1.39 -2.56 9.80
CA HIS A 70 -1.25 -1.75 11.02
C HIS A 70 0.11 -1.03 11.07
N SER A 71 1.20 -1.72 10.74
CA SER A 71 2.57 -1.19 10.81
C SER A 71 3.31 -1.16 9.48
N HIS A 72 2.57 -1.10 8.35
CA HIS A 72 3.12 -1.01 6.98
C HIS A 72 4.08 -2.16 6.63
N VAL A 73 3.77 -3.38 7.05
CA VAL A 73 4.59 -4.57 6.77
C VAL A 73 4.43 -5.03 5.32
N ILE A 74 5.50 -5.60 4.75
CA ILE A 74 5.42 -6.28 3.45
C ILE A 74 4.85 -7.67 3.70
N MET A 75 3.60 -7.89 3.27
CA MET A 75 2.80 -9.07 3.62
C MET A 75 3.46 -10.40 3.26
N SER A 76 4.14 -10.48 2.10
CA SER A 76 4.85 -11.70 1.66
C SER A 76 6.06 -12.06 2.52
N ARG A 77 6.52 -11.14 3.40
CA ARG A 77 7.69 -11.31 4.26
C ARG A 77 7.34 -11.47 5.73
N CYS A 78 6.04 -11.51 6.03
CA CYS A 78 5.55 -11.70 7.38
C CYS A 78 5.25 -13.18 7.64
N GLU A 79 5.50 -13.61 8.87
CA GLU A 79 4.93 -14.84 9.38
C GLU A 79 3.39 -14.78 9.30
N PRO A 80 2.72 -15.89 8.95
CA PRO A 80 1.27 -15.89 8.72
C PRO A 80 0.45 -15.35 9.90
N ALA A 81 0.82 -15.70 11.14
CA ALA A 81 0.13 -15.20 12.34
C ALA A 81 0.25 -13.67 12.47
N ARG A 82 1.45 -13.14 12.25
CA ARG A 82 1.67 -11.69 12.25
C ARG A 82 0.90 -10.99 11.13
N ALA A 83 0.92 -11.56 9.92
CA ALA A 83 0.17 -11.01 8.79
C ALA A 83 -1.35 -10.94 9.09
N ALA A 84 -1.90 -11.98 9.72
CA ALA A 84 -3.29 -11.99 10.17
C ALA A 84 -3.56 -10.89 11.21
N ASP A 85 -2.69 -10.71 12.19
CA ASP A 85 -2.82 -9.65 13.20
C ASP A 85 -2.75 -8.25 12.60
N GLU A 86 -1.85 -8.00 11.65
CA GLU A 86 -1.73 -6.73 10.93
C GLU A 86 -3.05 -6.35 10.21
N LEU A 87 -3.70 -7.33 9.60
CA LEU A 87 -5.00 -7.15 8.94
C LEU A 87 -6.12 -6.92 9.95
N ARG A 88 -6.20 -7.77 10.97
CA ARG A 88 -7.22 -7.70 12.00
C ARG A 88 -7.17 -6.38 12.76
N VAL A 89 -6.00 -5.98 13.24
CA VAL A 89 -5.83 -4.77 14.05
C VAL A 89 -6.13 -3.52 13.23
N SER A 90 -5.58 -3.41 12.02
CA SER A 90 -5.83 -2.24 11.17
C SER A 90 -7.30 -2.09 10.79
N LYS A 91 -7.97 -3.20 10.42
CA LYS A 91 -9.41 -3.21 10.11
C LYS A 91 -10.24 -2.78 11.31
N GLN A 92 -9.97 -3.38 12.47
CA GLN A 92 -10.69 -3.08 13.71
C GLN A 92 -10.57 -1.60 14.11
N ILE A 93 -9.38 -1.03 14.05
CA ILE A 93 -9.15 0.39 14.37
C ILE A 93 -9.97 1.28 13.42
N ILE A 94 -9.89 1.03 12.11
CA ILE A 94 -10.62 1.82 11.11
C ILE A 94 -12.13 1.74 11.36
N GLU A 95 -12.68 0.54 11.53
CA GLU A 95 -14.11 0.32 11.75
C GLU A 95 -14.61 0.95 13.05
N GLN A 96 -13.84 0.85 14.14
CA GLN A 96 -14.18 1.48 15.42
C GLN A 96 -14.14 3.02 15.35
N ARG A 97 -13.15 3.59 14.64
CA ARG A 97 -12.98 5.04 14.55
C ARG A 97 -13.96 5.71 13.61
N LEU A 98 -14.35 5.02 12.54
CA LEU A 98 -15.18 5.60 11.48
C LEU A 98 -16.65 5.16 11.55
N GLY A 99 -16.97 4.13 12.31
CA GLY A 99 -18.31 3.53 12.35
C GLY A 99 -18.75 2.96 10.99
N ALA A 100 -17.80 2.63 10.12
CA ALA A 100 -18.03 2.16 8.75
C ALA A 100 -17.20 0.91 8.47
N ARG A 101 -17.69 0.03 7.57
CA ARG A 101 -16.99 -1.20 7.20
C ARG A 101 -15.72 -0.89 6.44
N CYS A 102 -14.63 -1.57 6.76
CA CYS A 102 -13.34 -1.51 6.07
C CYS A 102 -13.16 -2.77 5.22
N GLU A 103 -13.61 -2.73 3.98
CA GLU A 103 -13.59 -3.88 3.06
C GLU A 103 -12.51 -3.76 1.97
N LEU A 104 -11.86 -2.61 1.89
CA LEU A 104 -10.84 -2.33 0.90
C LEU A 104 -9.44 -2.46 1.52
N PHE A 105 -8.51 -2.99 0.76
CA PHE A 105 -7.12 -3.12 1.16
C PHE A 105 -6.17 -2.55 0.11
N CYS A 106 -5.03 -2.03 0.53
CA CYS A 106 -3.93 -1.68 -0.35
C CYS A 106 -2.65 -2.31 0.20
N TYR A 107 -1.93 -3.07 -0.63
CA TYR A 107 -0.69 -3.71 -0.18
C TYR A 107 0.42 -2.68 0.07
N PRO A 108 1.10 -2.71 1.25
CA PRO A 108 2.33 -1.95 1.45
C PRO A 108 3.37 -2.30 0.38
N ASN A 109 3.98 -1.28 -0.23
CA ASN A 109 4.75 -1.35 -1.47
C ASN A 109 3.97 -1.89 -2.69
N GLY A 110 3.28 -3.01 -2.57
CA GLY A 110 2.30 -3.54 -3.52
C GLY A 110 2.86 -3.97 -4.88
N ARG A 111 4.15 -4.29 -4.98
CA ARG A 111 4.74 -4.90 -6.18
C ARG A 111 4.41 -6.39 -6.21
N ARG A 112 4.53 -7.04 -7.37
CA ARG A 112 4.21 -8.47 -7.54
C ARG A 112 4.88 -9.42 -6.53
N GLY A 113 6.02 -9.07 -5.96
CA GLY A 113 6.72 -9.86 -4.94
C GLY A 113 6.36 -9.52 -3.49
N ASP A 114 5.51 -8.52 -3.27
CA ASP A 114 5.17 -8.04 -1.92
C ASP A 114 3.91 -8.69 -1.33
N PHE A 115 3.25 -9.54 -2.12
CA PHE A 115 2.08 -10.36 -1.74
C PHE A 115 2.10 -11.69 -2.50
N ASN A 116 1.32 -12.67 -2.05
CA ASN A 116 1.23 -14.02 -2.64
C ASN A 116 -0.16 -14.63 -2.39
N GLY A 117 -0.36 -15.87 -2.80
CA GLY A 117 -1.64 -16.58 -2.63
C GLY A 117 -2.07 -16.69 -1.16
N SER A 118 -1.14 -16.95 -0.25
CA SER A 118 -1.41 -17.00 1.19
C SER A 118 -1.92 -15.65 1.71
N THR A 119 -1.30 -14.55 1.28
CA THR A 119 -1.75 -13.19 1.63
C THR A 119 -3.17 -12.92 1.15
N LYS A 120 -3.51 -13.33 -0.08
CA LYS A 120 -4.88 -13.19 -0.62
C LYS A 120 -5.89 -14.00 0.18
N GLY A 121 -5.54 -15.23 0.56
CA GLY A 121 -6.39 -16.06 1.44
C GLY A 121 -6.63 -15.41 2.80
N LEU A 122 -5.61 -14.80 3.40
CA LEU A 122 -5.76 -14.03 4.64
C LEU A 122 -6.70 -12.83 4.48
N LEU A 123 -6.58 -12.07 3.40
CA LEU A 123 -7.48 -10.95 3.12
C LEU A 123 -8.94 -11.41 3.03
N GLN A 124 -9.20 -12.48 2.31
CA GLN A 124 -10.54 -13.08 2.21
C GLN A 124 -11.06 -13.52 3.57
N ALA A 125 -10.25 -14.23 4.35
CA ALA A 125 -10.63 -14.72 5.69
C ALA A 125 -10.93 -13.57 6.66
N HIS A 126 -10.32 -12.38 6.49
CA HIS A 126 -10.58 -11.19 7.30
C HIS A 126 -11.68 -10.28 6.71
N GLY A 127 -12.41 -10.75 5.68
CA GLY A 127 -13.57 -10.04 5.13
C GLY A 127 -13.20 -8.78 4.33
N PHE A 128 -12.05 -8.76 3.68
CA PHE A 128 -11.76 -7.79 2.63
C PHE A 128 -12.37 -8.26 1.32
N SER A 129 -12.94 -7.34 0.55
CA SER A 129 -13.58 -7.62 -0.73
C SER A 129 -12.66 -7.42 -1.93
N SER A 130 -11.64 -6.57 -1.77
CA SER A 130 -10.67 -6.32 -2.83
C SER A 130 -9.36 -5.73 -2.29
N ALA A 131 -8.29 -5.85 -3.11
CA ALA A 131 -7.00 -5.29 -2.78
C ALA A 131 -6.31 -4.63 -3.99
N LEU A 132 -5.75 -3.44 -3.73
CA LEU A 132 -5.01 -2.67 -4.72
C LEU A 132 -3.51 -2.91 -4.60
N THR A 133 -2.87 -3.06 -5.75
CA THR A 133 -1.42 -3.17 -5.89
C THR A 133 -0.81 -1.85 -6.37
N THR A 134 0.51 -1.77 -6.49
CA THR A 134 1.21 -0.69 -7.22
C THR A 134 1.57 -1.09 -8.66
N VAL A 135 1.06 -2.23 -9.12
CA VAL A 135 1.23 -2.65 -10.51
C VAL A 135 0.45 -1.69 -11.40
N TYR A 136 1.17 -1.12 -12.35
CA TYR A 136 0.60 -0.14 -13.28
C TYR A 136 -0.28 -0.81 -14.32
N GLY A 137 -1.40 -0.18 -14.67
CA GLY A 137 -2.24 -0.58 -15.80
C GLY A 137 -3.73 -0.70 -15.49
N ASN A 138 -4.50 -1.06 -16.51
CA ASN A 138 -5.92 -1.30 -16.46
C ASN A 138 -6.25 -2.68 -15.87
N ASN A 139 -7.47 -2.81 -15.36
CA ASN A 139 -8.04 -4.07 -14.90
C ASN A 139 -9.01 -4.57 -15.96
N ALA A 140 -8.75 -5.73 -16.54
CA ALA A 140 -9.67 -6.37 -17.47
C ALA A 140 -10.91 -6.91 -16.73
N ARG A 141 -11.99 -7.14 -17.47
CA ARG A 141 -13.16 -7.84 -16.92
C ARG A 141 -12.74 -9.24 -16.43
N GLY A 142 -13.06 -9.57 -15.18
CA GLY A 142 -12.62 -10.83 -14.56
C GLY A 142 -11.22 -10.80 -13.97
N ALA A 143 -10.57 -9.63 -13.87
CA ALA A 143 -9.31 -9.50 -13.14
C ALA A 143 -9.47 -9.96 -11.69
N ASP A 144 -8.39 -10.49 -11.11
CA ASP A 144 -8.36 -10.86 -9.70
C ASP A 144 -8.59 -9.61 -8.83
N VAL A 145 -9.69 -9.59 -8.09
CA VAL A 145 -10.06 -8.46 -7.23
C VAL A 145 -9.06 -8.21 -6.10
N PHE A 146 -8.21 -9.19 -5.77
CA PHE A 146 -7.13 -9.04 -4.81
C PHE A 146 -5.78 -8.68 -5.45
N GLU A 147 -5.75 -8.37 -6.75
CA GLU A 147 -4.57 -7.89 -7.48
C GLU A 147 -4.89 -6.67 -8.37
N LEU A 148 -5.80 -5.81 -7.95
CA LEU A 148 -6.20 -4.67 -8.76
C LEU A 148 -5.02 -3.74 -9.02
N ARG A 149 -4.86 -3.40 -10.30
CA ARG A 149 -3.84 -2.45 -10.76
C ARG A 149 -4.33 -1.03 -10.60
N ARG A 150 -3.41 -0.08 -10.54
CA ARG A 150 -3.71 1.34 -10.44
C ARG A 150 -2.76 2.21 -11.27
N TYR A 151 -3.20 3.42 -11.59
CA TYR A 151 -2.36 4.46 -12.14
C TYR A 151 -1.87 5.39 -11.03
N ASN A 152 -0.59 5.77 -11.11
CA ASN A 152 -0.04 6.79 -10.22
C ASN A 152 -0.09 8.16 -10.91
N LEU A 153 -0.80 9.10 -10.31
CA LEU A 153 -0.96 10.48 -10.79
C LEU A 153 -0.10 11.47 -9.98
N GLY A 154 1.02 11.03 -9.41
CA GLY A 154 1.88 11.78 -8.47
C GLY A 154 2.65 12.98 -9.05
N LYS A 155 2.37 13.42 -10.27
CA LYS A 155 2.91 14.66 -10.87
C LYS A 155 1.75 15.48 -11.45
N PRO A 156 1.89 16.81 -11.54
CA PRO A 156 0.96 17.62 -12.32
C PRO A 156 0.85 17.02 -13.73
N MET A 157 -0.34 16.61 -14.10
CA MET A 157 -0.63 16.01 -15.40
C MET A 157 -1.73 16.80 -16.08
N MET A 158 -1.61 17.00 -17.38
CA MET A 158 -2.67 17.59 -18.18
C MET A 158 -3.85 16.61 -18.28
N THR A 159 -5.08 17.13 -18.33
CA THR A 159 -6.30 16.30 -18.43
C THR A 159 -6.24 15.30 -19.57
N GLY A 160 -5.67 15.70 -20.73
CA GLY A 160 -5.47 14.80 -21.87
C GLY A 160 -4.54 13.63 -21.57
N GLU A 161 -3.46 13.84 -20.80
CA GLU A 161 -2.56 12.77 -20.39
C GLU A 161 -3.25 11.76 -19.45
N VAL A 162 -4.07 12.24 -18.53
CA VAL A 162 -4.90 11.39 -17.67
C VAL A 162 -5.88 10.57 -18.51
N ALA A 163 -6.57 11.19 -19.45
CA ALA A 163 -7.51 10.52 -20.34
C ALA A 163 -6.85 9.43 -21.18
N VAL A 164 -5.66 9.69 -21.75
CA VAL A 164 -4.87 8.70 -22.51
C VAL A 164 -4.47 7.52 -21.63
N ARG A 165 -4.06 7.75 -20.38
CA ARG A 165 -3.72 6.65 -19.43
C ARG A 165 -4.94 5.81 -19.12
N LEU A 166 -6.07 6.44 -18.81
CA LEU A 166 -7.30 5.73 -18.45
C LEU A 166 -7.93 4.99 -19.64
N SER A 167 -7.72 5.46 -20.88
CA SER A 167 -8.21 4.77 -22.08
C SER A 167 -7.51 3.44 -22.38
N GLY A 168 -6.35 3.16 -21.76
CA GLY A 168 -5.54 1.98 -22.05
C GLY A 168 -4.75 2.05 -23.36
N LEU A 169 -4.82 3.16 -24.10
CA LEU A 169 -4.08 3.33 -25.36
C LEU A 169 -2.58 3.14 -25.21
N MET A 170 -2.03 3.49 -24.04
CA MET A 170 -0.61 3.29 -23.75
C MET A 170 -0.20 1.80 -23.60
N GLU A 171 -1.16 0.93 -23.36
CA GLU A 171 -0.93 -0.52 -23.22
C GLU A 171 -0.96 -1.24 -24.58
N LEU A 172 -1.54 -0.63 -25.61
CA LEU A 172 -1.61 -1.20 -26.96
C LEU A 172 -0.23 -1.31 -27.63
N GLY A 173 0.76 -0.52 -27.18
CA GLY A 173 2.13 -0.58 -27.68
C GLY A 173 3.05 -1.54 -26.91
N SER A 174 2.64 -2.01 -25.75
CA SER A 174 3.35 -3.04 -24.98
C SER A 174 2.68 -4.37 -25.28
N ALA A 175 3.31 -5.19 -26.14
CA ALA A 175 2.82 -6.53 -26.44
C ALA A 175 2.52 -7.26 -25.10
N PRO A 176 1.33 -7.83 -24.90
CA PRO A 176 1.03 -8.58 -23.71
C PRO A 176 2.04 -9.71 -23.62
N ALA A 177 2.76 -9.80 -22.51
CA ALA A 177 3.53 -11.01 -22.22
C ALA A 177 2.56 -12.18 -22.36
N ARG A 178 2.74 -12.98 -23.41
CA ARG A 178 1.88 -14.14 -23.70
C ARG A 178 1.87 -15.00 -22.44
N TRP A 179 0.69 -15.08 -21.84
CA TRP A 179 0.44 -16.07 -20.80
C TRP A 179 0.82 -17.44 -21.38
N ARG A 180 1.86 -18.05 -20.84
CA ARG A 180 2.19 -19.46 -21.12
C ARG A 180 1.54 -20.26 -19.99
N PRO A 181 0.60 -21.18 -20.27
CA PRO A 181 0.14 -22.13 -19.27
C PRO A 181 1.33 -22.95 -18.80
N SER A 182 1.44 -23.15 -17.49
CA SER A 182 2.41 -24.07 -16.90
C SER A 182 2.13 -25.47 -17.44
N PRO A 183 3.15 -26.25 -17.87
CA PRO A 183 2.94 -27.62 -18.22
C PRO A 183 2.44 -28.40 -17.01
N SER A 184 1.42 -29.19 -17.23
CA SER A 184 0.78 -30.12 -16.29
C SER A 184 1.74 -31.14 -15.71
#